data_08ad7279c66f9246d35be8ab1883c11f
#
_entry.id   08ad7279c66f9246d35be8ab1883c11f
#
_cell.length_a   1.000
_cell.length_b   1.000
_cell.length_c   1.000
_cell.angle_alpha   90.00
_cell.angle_beta   90.00
_cell.angle_gamma   90.00
#
_symmetry.space_group_name_H-M   'P 1'
#
loop_
_entity.id
_entity.type
_entity.pdbx_description
1 polymer ?
#
loop_
_entity_poly.entity_id
_entity_poly.type
_entity_poly.pdbx_seq_one_letter_code
_entity_poly.pdbx_strand_id
1 'polypeptide(L)'
;AKGIDALVVFPDAGPAMLPALRSAYEAGVVTVPYRVFPDGEAGVDYDLWVGADFFADGVSWGNWIKANFPDGAKILFLSGPAGNSQGVTEREGFESVLTDAKYEMIGEQPFEVTNWDPALSQTVLTAAIAKYPQIDVIVSDFGPSLVGALPEFQKAGRSIPAMTASDGNVLACFWEDNKDANPDFKLMTVPTGNDNVRLAVQHAVARATGGVVPTETAWSGPVFEDSTDPAKPVTCRTDLPGGLYLSAEMSGEDQAELLK
;
A
#
# COMPACT_ATOMS: atom_id res chain seq x y z
N ALA A 1 -7.87 -5.99 32.08
CA ALA A 1 -7.92 -4.72 31.35
C ALA A 1 -6.95 -3.72 31.99
N LYS A 2 -6.16 -3.01 31.17
CA LYS A 2 -5.14 -2.05 31.66
C LYS A 2 -5.72 -0.64 31.90
N GLY A 3 -7.08 -0.50 31.88
CA GLY A 3 -7.75 0.80 32.09
C GLY A 3 -7.43 1.79 30.93
N ILE A 4 -7.57 1.35 29.70
CA ILE A 4 -7.46 2.22 28.52
C ILE A 4 -8.85 2.79 28.17
N ASP A 5 -8.91 4.04 27.74
CA ASP A 5 -10.14 4.72 27.35
C ASP A 5 -10.42 4.57 25.85
N ALA A 6 -9.37 4.40 25.04
CA ALA A 6 -9.49 4.22 23.60
C ALA A 6 -8.45 3.24 23.05
N LEU A 7 -8.83 2.54 21.98
CA LEU A 7 -8.01 1.61 21.20
C LEU A 7 -8.02 2.04 19.73
N VAL A 8 -6.86 2.40 19.21
CA VAL A 8 -6.63 2.58 17.77
C VAL A 8 -5.75 1.42 17.31
N VAL A 9 -6.19 0.66 16.31
CA VAL A 9 -5.50 -0.57 15.92
C VAL A 9 -5.53 -0.80 14.41
N PHE A 10 -4.39 -1.26 13.88
CA PHE A 10 -4.27 -1.79 12.53
C PHE A 10 -4.60 -3.29 12.57
N PRO A 11 -5.75 -3.72 12.03
CA PRO A 11 -6.18 -5.12 12.09
C PRO A 11 -5.58 -5.92 10.95
N ASP A 12 -4.27 -6.17 10.95
CA ASP A 12 -3.54 -6.86 9.88
C ASP A 12 -4.04 -8.28 9.59
N ALA A 13 -4.56 -8.97 10.61
CA ALA A 13 -5.20 -10.27 10.46
C ALA A 13 -6.69 -10.18 10.00
N GLY A 14 -7.17 -8.98 9.66
CA GLY A 14 -8.53 -8.77 9.13
C GLY A 14 -9.62 -9.30 10.06
N PRO A 15 -10.57 -10.10 9.51
CA PRO A 15 -11.73 -10.61 10.25
C PRO A 15 -11.40 -11.44 11.51
N ALA A 16 -10.20 -12.05 11.56
CA ALA A 16 -9.76 -12.81 12.72
C ALA A 16 -9.60 -11.94 13.98
N MET A 17 -9.43 -10.62 13.83
CA MET A 17 -9.34 -9.67 14.95
C MET A 17 -10.70 -9.20 15.46
N LEU A 18 -11.79 -9.41 14.74
CA LEU A 18 -13.12 -8.91 15.07
C LEU A 18 -13.60 -9.31 16.48
N PRO A 19 -13.40 -10.56 16.98
CA PRO A 19 -13.79 -10.90 18.33
C PRO A 19 -13.07 -10.07 19.42
N ALA A 20 -11.82 -9.71 19.19
CA ALA A 20 -11.06 -8.89 20.13
C ALA A 20 -11.52 -7.41 20.10
N LEU A 21 -11.85 -6.89 18.92
CA LEU A 21 -12.40 -5.55 18.74
C LEU A 21 -13.76 -5.44 19.45
N ARG A 22 -14.67 -6.39 19.21
CA ARG A 22 -15.97 -6.47 19.85
C ARG A 22 -15.84 -6.51 21.38
N SER A 23 -14.95 -7.35 21.90
CA SER A 23 -14.72 -7.44 23.34
C SER A 23 -14.24 -6.13 23.96
N ALA A 24 -13.41 -5.36 23.25
CA ALA A 24 -12.98 -4.04 23.69
C ALA A 24 -14.14 -3.03 23.67
N TYR A 25 -14.93 -3.03 22.60
CA TYR A 25 -16.11 -2.18 22.43
C TYR A 25 -17.16 -2.45 23.52
N GLU A 26 -17.51 -3.71 23.76
CA GLU A 26 -18.45 -4.13 24.80
C GLU A 26 -17.96 -3.77 26.23
N ALA A 27 -16.65 -3.67 26.42
CA ALA A 27 -16.05 -3.21 27.67
C ALA A 27 -16.08 -1.68 27.83
N GLY A 28 -16.65 -0.96 26.85
CA GLY A 28 -16.77 0.51 26.89
C GLY A 28 -15.50 1.25 26.47
N VAL A 29 -14.55 0.56 25.84
CA VAL A 29 -13.35 1.18 25.26
C VAL A 29 -13.71 1.73 23.88
N VAL A 30 -13.44 3.01 23.61
CA VAL A 30 -13.59 3.58 22.27
C VAL A 30 -12.66 2.82 21.32
N THR A 31 -13.24 2.13 20.34
CA THR A 31 -12.50 1.19 19.47
C THR A 31 -12.54 1.66 18.04
N VAL A 32 -11.38 2.03 17.49
CA VAL A 32 -11.23 2.56 16.13
C VAL A 32 -10.17 1.74 15.35
N PRO A 33 -10.58 0.65 14.69
CA PRO A 33 -9.73 0.01 13.69
C PRO A 33 -9.50 0.96 12.50
N TYR A 34 -8.30 0.87 11.89
CA TYR A 34 -7.99 1.71 10.75
C TYR A 34 -7.31 0.93 9.61
N ARG A 35 -7.39 1.46 8.40
CA ARG A 35 -6.81 0.98 7.16
C ARG A 35 -7.40 -0.35 6.69
N VAL A 36 -6.91 -1.49 7.14
CA VAL A 36 -7.49 -2.81 6.80
C VAL A 36 -8.87 -2.95 7.43
N PHE A 37 -9.85 -3.40 6.65
CA PHE A 37 -11.22 -3.60 7.14
C PHE A 37 -11.29 -4.92 7.91
N PRO A 38 -11.72 -4.90 9.19
CA PRO A 38 -11.79 -6.11 10.02
C PRO A 38 -13.06 -6.92 9.85
N ASP A 39 -13.94 -6.59 8.88
CA ASP A 39 -15.34 -6.98 8.86
C ASP A 39 -16.14 -6.41 10.04
N GLY A 40 -17.37 -6.88 10.22
CA GLY A 40 -18.24 -6.43 11.30
C GLY A 40 -18.94 -5.11 11.01
N GLU A 41 -19.57 -4.55 12.04
CA GLU A 41 -20.45 -3.38 11.93
C GLU A 41 -20.08 -2.30 12.97
N ALA A 42 -19.90 -1.07 12.49
CA ALA A 42 -19.70 0.08 13.36
C ALA A 42 -20.92 0.32 14.28
N GLY A 43 -20.67 0.58 15.54
CA GLY A 43 -21.71 0.69 16.58
C GLY A 43 -22.19 -0.66 17.14
N VAL A 44 -21.65 -1.77 16.66
CA VAL A 44 -21.91 -3.14 17.15
C VAL A 44 -20.62 -3.84 17.57
N ASP A 45 -19.62 -3.80 16.73
CA ASP A 45 -18.34 -4.51 16.92
C ASP A 45 -17.19 -3.58 17.31
N TYR A 46 -17.30 -2.32 16.93
CA TYR A 46 -16.37 -1.22 17.21
C TYR A 46 -17.09 0.11 16.98
N ASP A 47 -16.51 1.22 17.43
CA ASP A 47 -17.15 2.54 17.24
C ASP A 47 -17.18 3.00 15.79
N LEU A 48 -16.06 2.83 15.10
CA LEU A 48 -15.84 3.35 13.75
C LEU A 48 -14.64 2.65 13.13
N TRP A 49 -14.70 2.39 11.81
CA TRP A 49 -13.53 2.08 11.00
C TRP A 49 -13.09 3.31 10.20
N VAL A 50 -11.79 3.62 10.26
CA VAL A 50 -11.18 4.67 9.46
C VAL A 50 -10.45 4.04 8.28
N GLY A 51 -11.01 4.14 7.08
CA GLY A 51 -10.51 3.51 5.87
C GLY A 51 -9.49 4.33 5.09
N ALA A 52 -9.06 3.72 3.98
CA ALA A 52 -8.43 4.39 2.86
C ALA A 52 -9.17 3.98 1.58
N ASP A 53 -9.11 4.82 0.55
CA ASP A 53 -9.76 4.52 -0.74
C ASP A 53 -8.85 3.64 -1.61
N PHE A 54 -8.68 2.40 -1.21
CA PHE A 54 -7.88 1.41 -1.94
C PHE A 54 -8.42 1.10 -3.34
N PHE A 55 -9.74 1.24 -3.53
CA PHE A 55 -10.31 1.11 -4.87
C PHE A 55 -9.80 2.20 -5.81
N ALA A 56 -9.74 3.45 -5.33
CA ALA A 56 -9.19 4.56 -6.11
C ALA A 56 -7.68 4.40 -6.39
N ASP A 57 -6.92 3.82 -5.45
CA ASP A 57 -5.52 3.48 -5.66
C ASP A 57 -5.38 2.47 -6.81
N GLY A 58 -6.16 1.39 -6.77
CA GLY A 58 -6.22 0.39 -7.83
C GLY A 58 -6.64 0.99 -9.19
N VAL A 59 -7.66 1.84 -9.22
CA VAL A 59 -8.08 2.57 -10.44
C VAL A 59 -6.94 3.43 -10.99
N SER A 60 -6.18 4.11 -10.13
CA SER A 60 -5.03 4.92 -10.54
C SER A 60 -3.93 4.06 -11.17
N TRP A 61 -3.60 2.93 -10.58
CA TRP A 61 -2.66 1.95 -11.12
C TRP A 61 -3.13 1.40 -12.48
N GLY A 62 -4.40 1.00 -12.57
CA GLY A 62 -4.99 0.49 -13.81
C GLY A 62 -4.94 1.51 -14.94
N ASN A 63 -5.28 2.77 -14.68
CA ASN A 63 -5.21 3.85 -15.67
C ASN A 63 -3.78 4.10 -16.15
N TRP A 64 -2.82 4.11 -15.23
CA TRP A 64 -1.41 4.29 -15.58
C TRP A 64 -0.88 3.12 -16.42
N ILE A 65 -1.19 1.87 -16.04
CA ILE A 65 -0.84 0.68 -16.82
C ILE A 65 -1.43 0.77 -18.23
N LYS A 66 -2.72 1.08 -18.34
CA LYS A 66 -3.40 1.22 -19.62
C LYS A 66 -2.77 2.28 -20.54
N ALA A 67 -2.34 3.40 -19.94
CA ALA A 67 -1.70 4.49 -20.68
C ALA A 67 -0.29 4.13 -21.16
N ASN A 68 0.50 3.40 -20.34
CA ASN A 68 1.88 3.06 -20.64
C ASN A 68 2.04 1.76 -21.42
N PHE A 69 1.03 0.88 -21.41
CA PHE A 69 1.01 -0.42 -22.08
C PHE A 69 -0.25 -0.58 -22.95
N PRO A 70 -0.44 0.26 -23.97
CA PRO A 70 -1.67 0.26 -24.78
C PRO A 70 -1.89 -1.05 -25.54
N ASP A 71 -0.83 -1.82 -25.80
CA ASP A 71 -0.89 -3.10 -26.50
C ASP A 71 -1.10 -4.31 -25.57
N GLY A 72 -1.16 -4.08 -24.25
CA GLY A 72 -1.33 -5.11 -23.22
C GLY A 72 -0.10 -5.30 -22.35
N ALA A 73 -0.24 -6.04 -21.25
CA ALA A 73 0.84 -6.32 -20.30
C ALA A 73 0.58 -7.60 -19.50
N LYS A 74 1.68 -8.27 -19.10
CA LYS A 74 1.66 -9.30 -18.06
C LYS A 74 1.97 -8.66 -16.73
N ILE A 75 1.01 -8.73 -15.82
CA ILE A 75 0.98 -7.98 -14.58
C ILE A 75 1.09 -8.94 -13.40
N LEU A 76 2.09 -8.74 -12.55
CA LEU A 76 2.28 -9.48 -11.30
C LEU A 76 1.90 -8.58 -10.13
N PHE A 77 0.90 -8.99 -9.34
CA PHE A 77 0.48 -8.24 -8.16
C PHE A 77 0.97 -8.93 -6.88
N LEU A 78 1.68 -8.17 -6.03
CA LEU A 78 2.17 -8.61 -4.72
C LEU A 78 1.51 -7.76 -3.62
N SER A 79 0.93 -8.43 -2.62
CA SER A 79 0.23 -7.76 -1.52
C SER A 79 0.54 -8.45 -0.18
N GLY A 80 -0.14 -8.00 0.87
CA GLY A 80 0.02 -8.45 2.25
C GLY A 80 -0.45 -9.86 2.56
N PRO A 81 -1.04 -10.10 3.75
CA PRO A 81 -1.61 -11.38 4.12
C PRO A 81 -2.75 -11.81 3.21
N ALA A 82 -2.90 -13.14 3.05
CA ALA A 82 -3.98 -13.71 2.25
C ALA A 82 -5.36 -13.20 2.72
N GLY A 83 -6.16 -12.71 1.76
CA GLY A 83 -7.52 -12.23 2.03
C GLY A 83 -7.59 -10.87 2.74
N ASN A 84 -6.47 -10.13 2.86
CA ASN A 84 -6.55 -8.77 3.40
C ASN A 84 -7.39 -7.87 2.48
N SER A 85 -8.20 -7.00 3.09
CA SER A 85 -9.15 -6.16 2.36
C SER A 85 -8.47 -5.10 1.49
N GLN A 86 -7.25 -4.64 1.85
CA GLN A 86 -6.51 -3.67 1.05
C GLN A 86 -6.19 -4.25 -0.33
N GLY A 87 -5.42 -5.35 -0.39
CA GLY A 87 -5.03 -5.94 -1.66
C GLY A 87 -6.21 -6.43 -2.51
N VAL A 88 -7.27 -6.95 -1.87
CA VAL A 88 -8.50 -7.35 -2.58
C VAL A 88 -9.17 -6.14 -3.24
N THR A 89 -9.35 -5.04 -2.50
CA THR A 89 -10.03 -3.83 -3.01
C THR A 89 -9.18 -3.10 -4.06
N GLU A 90 -7.87 -3.03 -3.89
CA GLU A 90 -6.95 -2.50 -4.91
C GLU A 90 -7.02 -3.32 -6.20
N ARG A 91 -7.07 -4.66 -6.07
CA ARG A 91 -7.26 -5.57 -7.21
C ARG A 91 -8.56 -5.28 -7.96
N GLU A 92 -9.67 -5.16 -7.27
CA GLU A 92 -10.96 -4.80 -7.86
C GLU A 92 -10.88 -3.45 -8.58
N GLY A 93 -10.16 -2.48 -8.02
CA GLY A 93 -9.93 -1.17 -8.60
C GLY A 93 -9.25 -1.24 -9.95
N PHE A 94 -8.08 -1.88 -10.05
CA PHE A 94 -7.38 -1.91 -11.34
C PHE A 94 -8.03 -2.87 -12.35
N GLU A 95 -8.69 -3.94 -11.94
CA GLU A 95 -9.49 -4.78 -12.84
C GLU A 95 -10.69 -4.05 -13.43
N SER A 96 -11.29 -3.12 -12.70
CA SER A 96 -12.38 -2.28 -13.23
C SER A 96 -11.95 -1.45 -14.45
N VAL A 97 -10.65 -1.16 -14.57
CA VAL A 97 -10.05 -0.40 -15.67
C VAL A 97 -9.45 -1.31 -16.75
N LEU A 98 -8.78 -2.38 -16.35
CA LEU A 98 -8.04 -3.30 -17.23
C LEU A 98 -8.93 -4.46 -17.69
N THR A 99 -10.05 -4.14 -18.34
CA THR A 99 -11.10 -5.10 -18.73
C THR A 99 -10.79 -5.91 -19.99
N ASP A 100 -9.75 -5.53 -20.76
CA ASP A 100 -9.36 -6.23 -21.98
C ASP A 100 -8.45 -7.41 -21.66
N ALA A 101 -8.67 -8.56 -22.29
CA ALA A 101 -7.88 -9.78 -22.08
C ALA A 101 -6.38 -9.67 -22.43
N LYS A 102 -5.98 -8.59 -23.11
CA LYS A 102 -4.57 -8.29 -23.34
C LYS A 102 -3.79 -7.92 -22.06
N TYR A 103 -4.50 -7.55 -20.99
CA TYR A 103 -3.93 -7.35 -19.65
C TYR A 103 -4.05 -8.65 -18.86
N GLU A 104 -2.96 -9.41 -18.85
CA GLU A 104 -2.93 -10.74 -18.24
C GLU A 104 -2.41 -10.65 -16.80
N MET A 105 -3.23 -11.04 -15.83
CA MET A 105 -2.80 -11.19 -14.45
C MET A 105 -2.08 -12.51 -14.29
N ILE A 106 -0.79 -12.47 -14.01
CA ILE A 106 0.04 -13.65 -13.74
C ILE A 106 0.28 -13.82 -12.25
N GLY A 107 0.72 -14.99 -11.83
CA GLY A 107 0.93 -15.29 -10.41
C GLY A 107 -0.27 -15.94 -9.72
N GLU A 108 -0.19 -16.04 -8.41
CA GLU A 108 -1.30 -16.48 -7.57
C GLU A 108 -2.39 -15.39 -7.55
N GLN A 109 -3.64 -15.84 -7.37
CA GLN A 109 -4.79 -14.94 -7.43
C GLN A 109 -5.49 -14.86 -6.06
N PRO A 110 -5.95 -13.71 -5.60
CA PRO A 110 -5.97 -12.40 -6.30
C PRO A 110 -4.61 -11.69 -6.35
N PHE A 111 -3.62 -12.11 -5.58
CA PHE A 111 -2.27 -11.58 -5.53
C PHE A 111 -1.30 -12.59 -4.93
N GLU A 112 -0.01 -12.40 -5.19
CA GLU A 112 1.06 -13.10 -4.48
C GLU A 112 1.15 -12.59 -3.04
N VAL A 113 1.08 -13.51 -2.08
CA VAL A 113 1.10 -13.18 -0.65
C VAL A 113 2.53 -12.92 -0.18
N THR A 114 2.79 -11.72 0.31
CA THR A 114 4.10 -11.31 0.85
C THR A 114 4.08 -10.97 2.34
N ASN A 115 2.91 -10.89 2.96
CA ASN A 115 2.72 -10.41 4.34
C ASN A 115 3.39 -9.04 4.59
N TRP A 116 3.65 -8.26 3.53
CA TRP A 116 4.45 -7.02 3.57
C TRP A 116 5.87 -7.22 4.15
N ASP A 117 6.33 -8.47 4.19
CA ASP A 117 7.65 -8.84 4.70
C ASP A 117 8.70 -8.82 3.58
N PRO A 118 9.82 -8.08 3.71
CA PRO A 118 10.83 -7.98 2.66
C PRO A 118 11.48 -9.32 2.29
N ALA A 119 11.69 -10.22 3.25
CA ALA A 119 12.33 -11.51 2.98
C ALA A 119 11.38 -12.46 2.23
N LEU A 120 10.09 -12.44 2.59
CA LEU A 120 9.07 -13.19 1.85
C LEU A 120 8.86 -12.58 0.47
N SER A 121 8.81 -11.25 0.35
CA SER A 121 8.73 -10.54 -0.94
C SER A 121 9.87 -10.96 -1.88
N GLN A 122 11.11 -11.04 -1.35
CA GLN A 122 12.26 -11.52 -2.14
C GLN A 122 12.07 -12.97 -2.60
N THR A 123 11.61 -13.85 -1.72
CA THR A 123 11.37 -15.25 -2.05
C THR A 123 10.32 -15.40 -3.15
N VAL A 124 9.19 -14.72 -3.00
CA VAL A 124 8.06 -14.75 -3.94
C VAL A 124 8.48 -14.18 -5.30
N LEU A 125 9.13 -13.01 -5.31
CA LEU A 125 9.53 -12.37 -6.57
C LEU A 125 10.60 -13.19 -7.29
N THR A 126 11.57 -13.78 -6.58
CA THR A 126 12.58 -14.67 -7.17
C THR A 126 11.93 -15.89 -7.81
N ALA A 127 10.94 -16.51 -7.17
CA ALA A 127 10.18 -17.63 -7.73
C ALA A 127 9.37 -17.20 -8.97
N ALA A 128 8.74 -16.03 -8.94
CA ALA A 128 7.99 -15.49 -10.07
C ALA A 128 8.91 -15.21 -11.27
N ILE A 129 10.09 -14.64 -11.06
CA ILE A 129 11.10 -14.39 -12.12
C ILE A 129 11.52 -15.71 -12.81
N ALA A 130 11.69 -16.77 -12.02
CA ALA A 130 12.04 -18.09 -12.56
C ALA A 130 10.88 -18.74 -13.33
N LYS A 131 9.64 -18.54 -12.88
CA LYS A 131 8.42 -19.17 -13.43
C LYS A 131 7.91 -18.46 -14.67
N TYR A 132 7.93 -17.12 -14.68
CA TYR A 132 7.33 -16.29 -15.73
C TYR A 132 8.42 -15.65 -16.61
N PRO A 133 8.56 -16.04 -17.86
CA PRO A 133 9.58 -15.49 -18.76
C PRO A 133 9.34 -14.00 -19.09
N GLN A 134 8.10 -13.53 -18.92
CA GLN A 134 7.70 -12.14 -19.16
C GLN A 134 6.90 -11.64 -17.96
N ILE A 135 7.33 -10.51 -17.40
CA ILE A 135 6.65 -9.69 -16.40
C ILE A 135 6.85 -8.27 -16.89
N ASP A 136 5.79 -7.60 -17.31
CA ASP A 136 5.87 -6.24 -17.86
C ASP A 136 5.64 -5.19 -16.79
N VAL A 137 4.78 -5.50 -15.81
CA VAL A 137 4.45 -4.61 -14.71
C VAL A 137 4.38 -5.38 -13.39
N ILE A 138 5.02 -4.82 -12.37
CA ILE A 138 4.80 -5.21 -10.97
C ILE A 138 3.82 -4.20 -10.35
N VAL A 139 2.79 -4.70 -9.70
CA VAL A 139 1.91 -3.91 -8.82
C VAL A 139 2.20 -4.33 -7.39
N SER A 140 2.34 -3.37 -6.47
CA SER A 140 2.54 -3.67 -5.05
C SER A 140 1.91 -2.63 -4.14
N ASP A 141 1.11 -3.08 -3.21
CA ASP A 141 0.54 -2.22 -2.16
C ASP A 141 1.57 -1.83 -1.09
N PHE A 142 2.78 -2.40 -1.13
CA PHE A 142 3.90 -2.00 -0.28
C PHE A 142 5.23 -2.04 -1.05
N GLY A 143 5.43 -1.05 -1.94
CA GLY A 143 6.61 -0.94 -2.79
C GLY A 143 7.96 -1.03 -2.07
N PRO A 144 8.17 -0.39 -0.91
CA PRO A 144 9.41 -0.49 -0.14
C PRO A 144 9.87 -1.91 0.17
N SER A 145 8.96 -2.87 0.37
CA SER A 145 9.32 -4.27 0.66
C SER A 145 10.00 -4.99 -0.51
N LEU A 146 9.84 -4.48 -1.74
CA LEU A 146 10.36 -5.10 -2.95
C LEU A 146 11.77 -4.65 -3.31
N VAL A 147 12.28 -3.55 -2.74
CA VAL A 147 13.56 -2.95 -3.13
C VAL A 147 14.72 -3.96 -3.07
N GLY A 148 14.76 -4.82 -2.05
CA GLY A 148 15.77 -5.87 -1.93
C GLY A 148 15.63 -7.00 -2.95
N ALA A 149 14.43 -7.16 -3.54
CA ALA A 149 14.11 -8.24 -4.49
C ALA A 149 14.27 -7.82 -5.96
N LEU A 150 14.07 -6.54 -6.29
CA LEU A 150 14.15 -6.04 -7.66
C LEU A 150 15.48 -6.36 -8.38
N PRO A 151 16.66 -6.36 -7.71
CA PRO A 151 17.92 -6.77 -8.35
C PRO A 151 17.95 -8.21 -8.86
N GLU A 152 17.03 -9.08 -8.44
CA GLU A 152 16.94 -10.46 -8.94
C GLU A 152 16.61 -10.51 -10.44
N PHE A 153 15.93 -9.51 -11.00
CA PHE A 153 15.74 -9.38 -12.45
C PHE A 153 17.08 -9.26 -13.16
N GLN A 154 17.96 -8.38 -12.70
CA GLN A 154 19.29 -8.17 -13.30
C GLN A 154 20.17 -9.42 -13.17
N LYS A 155 20.11 -10.11 -12.01
CA LYS A 155 20.81 -11.40 -11.82
C LYS A 155 20.31 -12.49 -12.79
N ALA A 156 19.03 -12.44 -13.17
CA ALA A 156 18.43 -13.31 -14.18
C ALA A 156 18.69 -12.84 -15.62
N GLY A 157 19.49 -11.78 -15.83
CA GLY A 157 19.77 -11.22 -17.15
C GLY A 157 18.58 -10.48 -17.77
N ARG A 158 17.66 -9.97 -16.96
CA ARG A 158 16.43 -9.26 -17.36
C ARG A 158 16.46 -7.83 -16.87
N SER A 159 15.80 -6.92 -17.60
CA SER A 159 15.53 -5.56 -17.11
C SER A 159 14.51 -5.59 -15.96
N ILE A 160 14.64 -4.66 -15.04
CA ILE A 160 13.60 -4.41 -14.03
C ILE A 160 12.37 -3.88 -14.77
N PRO A 161 11.18 -4.49 -14.59
CA PRO A 161 9.96 -4.06 -15.28
C PRO A 161 9.41 -2.75 -14.70
N ALA A 162 8.40 -2.19 -15.37
CA ALA A 162 7.64 -1.08 -14.82
C ALA A 162 6.96 -1.46 -13.51
N MET A 163 6.73 -0.46 -12.64
CA MET A 163 6.15 -0.71 -11.32
C MET A 163 5.12 0.37 -10.96
N THR A 164 4.00 -0.08 -10.40
CA THR A 164 3.08 0.78 -9.66
C THR A 164 3.01 0.33 -8.22
N ALA A 165 3.09 1.25 -7.27
CA ALA A 165 3.17 0.87 -5.87
C ALA A 165 2.68 1.97 -4.91
N SER A 166 2.62 1.64 -3.60
CA SER A 166 2.68 2.67 -2.58
C SER A 166 4.09 3.29 -2.51
N ASP A 167 4.17 4.56 -2.13
CA ASP A 167 5.42 5.29 -2.06
C ASP A 167 6.36 4.84 -0.93
N GLY A 168 7.58 5.31 -1.01
CA GLY A 168 8.59 5.20 0.04
C GLY A 168 9.93 5.72 -0.47
N ASN A 169 10.64 6.49 0.36
CA ASN A 169 11.89 7.10 -0.02
C ASN A 169 12.94 6.09 -0.53
N VAL A 170 13.00 4.89 0.07
CA VAL A 170 13.90 3.82 -0.38
C VAL A 170 13.57 3.34 -1.79
N LEU A 171 12.29 3.29 -2.17
CA LEU A 171 11.87 2.89 -3.52
C LEU A 171 12.20 3.97 -4.55
N ALA A 172 11.93 5.24 -4.22
CA ALA A 172 12.27 6.37 -5.07
C ALA A 172 13.79 6.44 -5.31
N CYS A 173 14.61 6.26 -4.26
CA CYS A 173 16.06 6.24 -4.40
C CYS A 173 16.55 5.03 -5.22
N PHE A 174 15.97 3.86 -4.99
CA PHE A 174 16.30 2.69 -5.80
C PHE A 174 15.97 2.90 -7.28
N TRP A 175 14.83 3.53 -7.58
CA TRP A 175 14.47 3.87 -8.96
C TRP A 175 15.49 4.86 -9.56
N GLU A 176 15.83 5.92 -8.85
CA GLU A 176 16.81 6.93 -9.30
C GLU A 176 18.16 6.31 -9.66
N ASP A 177 18.64 5.37 -8.83
CA ASP A 177 19.93 4.70 -9.02
C ASP A 177 19.91 3.69 -10.18
N ASN A 178 18.74 3.20 -10.59
CA ASN A 178 18.63 2.08 -11.55
C ASN A 178 17.96 2.44 -12.87
N LYS A 179 17.27 3.57 -12.99
CA LYS A 179 16.48 3.96 -14.17
C LYS A 179 17.28 4.01 -15.47
N ASP A 180 18.53 4.50 -15.44
CA ASP A 180 19.34 4.66 -16.63
C ASP A 180 19.81 3.31 -17.20
N ALA A 181 20.04 2.32 -16.33
CA ALA A 181 20.39 0.96 -16.73
C ALA A 181 19.16 0.10 -17.06
N ASN A 182 17.96 0.53 -16.71
CA ASN A 182 16.70 -0.17 -16.89
C ASN A 182 15.65 0.77 -17.48
N PRO A 183 15.69 1.07 -18.78
CA PRO A 183 14.78 2.06 -19.40
C PRO A 183 13.30 1.67 -19.33
N ASP A 184 12.99 0.39 -19.10
CA ASP A 184 11.62 -0.11 -18.89
C ASP A 184 11.15 0.06 -17.44
N PHE A 185 12.05 0.37 -16.51
CA PHE A 185 11.73 0.60 -15.11
C PHE A 185 11.07 1.99 -14.92
N LYS A 186 9.84 2.10 -15.37
CA LYS A 186 8.96 3.23 -15.05
C LYS A 186 8.37 3.02 -13.67
N LEU A 187 8.21 4.08 -12.91
CA LEU A 187 7.64 4.02 -11.56
C LEU A 187 6.49 5.02 -11.43
N MET A 188 5.37 4.56 -10.89
CA MET A 188 4.28 5.41 -10.41
C MET A 188 3.93 5.00 -8.98
N THR A 189 3.75 5.98 -8.09
CA THR A 189 3.37 5.72 -6.70
C THR A 189 2.09 6.43 -6.31
N VAL A 190 1.32 5.78 -5.43
CA VAL A 190 0.25 6.38 -4.65
C VAL A 190 0.73 6.58 -3.22
N PRO A 191 0.14 7.50 -2.45
CA PRO A 191 0.49 7.68 -1.05
C PRO A 191 0.28 6.41 -0.25
N THR A 192 1.22 6.09 0.66
CA THR A 192 1.12 4.94 1.55
C THR A 192 -0.08 5.02 2.51
N GLY A 193 -0.65 6.21 2.70
CA GLY A 193 -1.85 6.41 3.50
C GLY A 193 -1.62 6.32 5.01
N ASN A 194 -0.41 6.57 5.49
CA ASN A 194 -0.12 6.58 6.92
C ASN A 194 -0.89 7.66 7.70
N ASP A 195 -1.45 8.66 7.00
CA ASP A 195 -2.26 9.71 7.62
C ASP A 195 -3.62 9.21 8.12
N ASN A 196 -4.11 8.04 7.69
CA ASN A 196 -5.34 7.48 8.27
C ASN A 196 -5.19 7.11 9.75
N VAL A 197 -4.01 6.77 10.26
CA VAL A 197 -3.84 6.58 11.71
C VAL A 197 -4.04 7.87 12.49
N ARG A 198 -3.62 9.03 11.92
CA ARG A 198 -3.87 10.34 12.55
C ARG A 198 -5.36 10.62 12.65
N LEU A 199 -6.09 10.39 11.56
CA LEU A 199 -7.55 10.53 11.54
C LEU A 199 -8.21 9.58 12.54
N ALA A 200 -7.78 8.32 12.62
CA ALA A 200 -8.28 7.35 13.59
C ALA A 200 -8.02 7.79 15.04
N VAL A 201 -6.83 8.32 15.34
CA VAL A 201 -6.50 8.87 16.68
C VAL A 201 -7.36 10.08 16.99
N GLN A 202 -7.59 11.00 16.05
CA GLN A 202 -8.48 12.16 16.23
C GLN A 202 -9.91 11.71 16.58
N HIS A 203 -10.46 10.72 15.88
CA HIS A 203 -11.75 10.12 16.21
C HIS A 203 -11.75 9.50 17.60
N ALA A 204 -10.75 8.69 17.93
CA ALA A 204 -10.66 8.00 19.21
C ALA A 204 -10.59 8.98 20.37
N VAL A 205 -9.72 9.99 20.29
CA VAL A 205 -9.57 11.01 21.34
C VAL A 205 -10.85 11.84 21.47
N ALA A 206 -11.44 12.33 20.37
CA ALA A 206 -12.65 13.12 20.42
C ALA A 206 -13.81 12.36 21.08
N ARG A 207 -14.00 11.08 20.74
CA ARG A 207 -15.03 10.23 21.35
C ARG A 207 -14.76 9.96 22.83
N ALA A 208 -13.53 9.65 23.21
CA ALA A 208 -13.16 9.36 24.59
C ALA A 208 -13.25 10.59 25.51
N THR A 209 -13.06 11.80 24.98
CA THR A 209 -13.03 13.03 25.76
C THR A 209 -14.28 13.91 25.62
N GLY A 210 -15.24 13.53 24.77
CA GLY A 210 -16.41 14.34 24.44
C GLY A 210 -16.08 15.56 23.58
N GLY A 211 -14.97 15.52 22.80
CA GLY A 211 -14.56 16.56 21.88
C GLY A 211 -15.33 16.54 20.55
N VAL A 212 -14.92 17.41 19.61
CA VAL A 212 -15.49 17.47 18.27
C VAL A 212 -14.98 16.31 17.44
N VAL A 213 -15.88 15.39 17.05
CA VAL A 213 -15.56 14.24 16.21
C VAL A 213 -15.38 14.69 14.77
N PRO A 214 -14.29 14.28 14.06
CA PRO A 214 -14.13 14.54 12.64
C PRO A 214 -15.32 14.02 11.81
N THR A 215 -15.57 14.60 10.66
CA THR A 215 -16.62 14.15 9.72
C THR A 215 -16.10 13.09 8.75
N GLU A 216 -14.82 13.19 8.38
CA GLU A 216 -14.14 12.27 7.49
C GLU A 216 -13.90 10.93 8.20
N THR A 217 -14.17 9.82 7.50
CA THR A 217 -13.95 8.45 7.97
C THR A 217 -13.04 7.65 7.07
N ALA A 218 -12.53 8.28 6.01
CA ALA A 218 -11.57 7.68 5.08
C ALA A 218 -10.54 8.73 4.68
N TRP A 219 -9.33 8.25 4.40
CA TRP A 219 -8.27 9.06 3.84
C TRP A 219 -7.95 8.55 2.42
N SER A 220 -7.72 9.43 1.49
CA SER A 220 -7.19 9.12 0.16
C SER A 220 -6.31 10.25 -0.32
N GLY A 221 -5.35 9.94 -1.18
CA GLY A 221 -4.47 10.92 -1.79
C GLY A 221 -4.36 10.71 -3.30
N PRO A 222 -4.03 11.76 -4.07
CA PRO A 222 -3.79 11.65 -5.50
C PRO A 222 -2.50 10.85 -5.75
N VAL A 223 -2.31 10.42 -7.02
CA VAL A 223 -1.00 9.90 -7.48
C VAL A 223 0.11 10.82 -7.02
N PHE A 224 1.09 10.27 -6.30
CA PHE A 224 2.15 11.02 -5.65
C PHE A 224 3.33 11.26 -6.61
N GLU A 225 3.87 10.19 -7.19
CA GLU A 225 4.97 10.26 -8.15
C GLU A 225 4.61 9.50 -9.42
N ASP A 226 5.11 9.97 -10.54
CA ASP A 226 4.99 9.30 -11.84
C ASP A 226 6.21 9.66 -12.70
N SER A 227 7.07 8.70 -12.95
CA SER A 227 8.28 8.88 -13.78
C SER A 227 7.97 9.25 -15.22
N THR A 228 6.72 9.13 -15.65
CA THR A 228 6.26 9.48 -17.00
C THR A 228 5.57 10.84 -17.07
N ASP A 229 5.31 11.47 -15.90
CA ASP A 229 4.69 12.80 -15.78
C ASP A 229 5.68 13.79 -15.14
N PRO A 230 6.24 14.75 -15.89
CA PRO A 230 7.15 15.75 -15.34
C PRO A 230 6.58 16.61 -14.21
N ALA A 231 5.24 16.66 -14.07
CA ALA A 231 4.58 17.40 -12.99
C ALA A 231 4.60 16.63 -11.66
N LYS A 232 4.93 15.33 -11.68
CA LYS A 232 4.97 14.44 -10.50
C LYS A 232 6.28 13.64 -10.46
N PRO A 233 7.45 14.31 -10.43
CA PRO A 233 8.72 13.62 -10.53
C PRO A 233 8.94 12.67 -9.36
N VAL A 234 9.54 11.51 -9.62
CA VAL A 234 10.03 10.62 -8.56
C VAL A 234 11.16 11.33 -7.83
N THR A 235 11.08 11.40 -6.50
CA THR A 235 11.97 12.21 -5.67
C THR A 235 12.70 11.36 -4.63
N CYS A 236 13.98 11.11 -4.87
CA CYS A 236 14.86 10.49 -3.88
C CYS A 236 15.44 11.56 -2.93
N ARG A 237 15.29 11.36 -1.63
CA ARG A 237 15.88 12.19 -0.57
C ARG A 237 17.00 11.40 0.12
N THR A 238 18.21 11.49 -0.42
CA THR A 238 19.40 10.78 0.12
C THR A 238 19.84 11.32 1.49
N ASP A 239 19.37 12.49 1.86
CA ASP A 239 19.61 13.14 3.17
C ASP A 239 18.64 12.64 4.26
N LEU A 240 17.64 11.83 3.91
CA LEU A 240 16.62 11.29 4.80
C LEU A 240 16.69 9.75 4.88
N PRO A 241 16.26 9.14 6.00
CA PRO A 241 16.14 7.69 6.09
C PRO A 241 15.26 7.07 4.98
N GLY A 242 15.67 5.89 4.49
CA GLY A 242 14.95 5.21 3.42
C GLY A 242 13.52 4.76 3.78
N GLY A 243 13.26 4.50 5.07
CA GLY A 243 11.96 4.05 5.57
C GLY A 243 10.88 5.14 5.70
N LEU A 244 11.13 6.36 5.22
CA LEU A 244 10.16 7.44 5.28
C LEU A 244 9.22 7.44 4.08
N TYR A 245 8.05 8.03 4.28
CA TYR A 245 7.00 8.22 3.28
C TYR A 245 6.88 9.71 2.97
N LEU A 246 7.36 10.13 1.80
CA LEU A 246 7.40 11.54 1.43
C LEU A 246 6.01 12.07 1.02
N SER A 247 5.05 11.17 0.78
CA SER A 247 3.65 11.50 0.54
C SER A 247 2.86 11.86 1.81
N ALA A 248 3.40 11.58 2.99
CA ALA A 248 2.72 11.86 4.26
C ALA A 248 2.58 13.37 4.50
N GLU A 249 1.52 13.78 5.20
CA GLU A 249 1.33 15.18 5.63
C GLU A 249 2.44 15.67 6.57
N MET A 250 3.05 14.75 7.34
CA MET A 250 4.21 15.06 8.16
C MET A 250 5.44 15.19 7.26
N SER A 251 6.22 16.28 7.42
CA SER A 251 7.46 16.46 6.66
C SER A 251 8.45 15.32 6.86
N GLY A 252 9.28 15.04 5.84
CA GLY A 252 10.32 14.01 5.97
C GLY A 252 11.31 14.29 7.10
N GLU A 253 11.61 15.55 7.39
CA GLU A 253 12.46 16.00 8.48
C GLU A 253 11.85 15.69 9.84
N ASP A 254 10.54 15.96 10.03
CA ASP A 254 9.82 15.63 11.26
C ASP A 254 9.69 14.12 11.45
N GLN A 255 9.42 13.37 10.39
CA GLN A 255 9.44 11.90 10.43
C GLN A 255 10.81 11.38 10.86
N ALA A 256 11.91 11.92 10.29
CA ALA A 256 13.27 11.52 10.63
C ALA A 256 13.62 11.83 12.09
N GLU A 257 13.10 12.92 12.65
CA GLU A 257 13.28 13.25 14.07
C GLU A 257 12.64 12.23 15.00
N LEU A 258 11.48 11.70 14.64
CA LEU A 258 10.76 10.66 15.42
C LEU A 258 11.48 9.30 15.42
N LEU A 259 12.42 9.07 14.49
CA LEU A 259 13.18 7.82 14.40
C LEU A 259 14.50 7.84 15.20
N LYS A 260 14.85 8.96 15.83
CA LYS A 260 16.04 9.10 16.70
C LYS A 260 15.76 8.59 18.11
#